data_af968e4c37fcc0a5b00b0b76fe00d4b1
#
_entry.id   af968e4c37fcc0a5b00b0b76fe00d4b1
#
_cell.length_a   1.000
_cell.length_b   1.000
_cell.length_c   1.000
_cell.angle_alpha   90.00
_cell.angle_beta   90.00
_cell.angle_gamma   90.00
#
_symmetry.space_group_name_H-M   'P 1'
#
loop_
_entity.id
_entity.type
_entity.pdbx_description
1 polymer ?
#
loop_
_entity_poly.entity_id
_entity_poly.type
_entity_poly.pdbx_seq_one_letter_code
_entity_poly.pdbx_strand_id
1 'polypeptide(L)'
;MKNTPSAKKWITSFFAFSLAILILLTGIAYAVDPYFQFRAKNHTYFLSAPYVNAGLIRNHDYDTLIVGSCMIGNFNMDRFREELHVEPLKVESGGMGPNGIAAYLNYAAGIGTASQYIVNIDLASFQSEETPVVNEHLMKTDLLSRAKYLLGYETWFRFIPVDCGLLLYKAIGGNFTSGKLAQRTSIDENGAWNLSERFGADIVLRNRLANQYEVSSVNLDGLHERMHGKIDLFLSQIDFTSGSFAFIFPPYSTLYWSGFSTLPWYFSGNPLMMIL
;
A
#
# COMPACT_ATOMS: atom_id res chain seq x y z
N MET A 1 -45.25 29.69 -34.60
CA MET A 1 -45.20 28.25 -34.30
C MET A 1 -43.78 27.94 -33.87
N LYS A 2 -43.54 27.58 -32.59
CA LYS A 2 -42.23 27.15 -32.13
C LYS A 2 -41.94 25.79 -32.73
N ASN A 3 -40.88 25.69 -33.54
CA ASN A 3 -40.40 24.41 -34.07
C ASN A 3 -39.96 23.52 -32.91
N THR A 4 -40.80 22.57 -32.53
CA THR A 4 -40.38 21.51 -31.58
C THR A 4 -39.32 20.65 -32.29
N PRO A 5 -38.12 20.49 -31.67
CA PRO A 5 -37.09 19.66 -32.26
C PRO A 5 -37.60 18.24 -32.42
N SER A 6 -37.36 17.62 -33.59
CA SER A 6 -37.80 16.24 -33.82
C SER A 6 -37.17 15.31 -32.75
N ALA A 7 -37.91 14.28 -32.32
CA ALA A 7 -37.41 13.31 -31.33
C ALA A 7 -36.02 12.76 -31.70
N LYS A 8 -35.73 12.57 -32.97
CA LYS A 8 -34.43 12.15 -33.48
C LYS A 8 -33.32 13.15 -33.13
N LYS A 9 -33.57 14.47 -33.33
CA LYS A 9 -32.60 15.50 -33.00
C LYS A 9 -32.33 15.55 -31.48
N TRP A 10 -33.37 15.41 -30.68
CA TRP A 10 -33.23 15.38 -29.22
C TRP A 10 -32.41 14.18 -28.76
N ILE A 11 -32.70 12.97 -29.25
CA ILE A 11 -31.95 11.76 -28.92
C ILE A 11 -30.48 11.88 -29.35
N THR A 12 -30.21 12.35 -30.57
CA THR A 12 -28.84 12.55 -31.05
C THR A 12 -28.08 13.56 -30.17
N SER A 13 -28.71 14.68 -29.81
CA SER A 13 -28.09 15.69 -28.92
C SER A 13 -27.83 15.17 -27.52
N PHE A 14 -28.75 14.34 -26.99
CA PHE A 14 -28.56 13.70 -25.68
C PHE A 14 -27.36 12.77 -25.69
N PHE A 15 -27.24 11.89 -26.68
CA PHE A 15 -26.07 11.00 -26.78
C PHE A 15 -24.77 11.75 -27.05
N ALA A 16 -24.77 12.78 -27.87
CA ALA A 16 -23.61 13.61 -28.16
C ALA A 16 -23.13 14.33 -26.88
N PHE A 17 -24.05 14.91 -26.10
CA PHE A 17 -23.75 15.58 -24.85
C PHE A 17 -23.24 14.59 -23.79
N SER A 18 -23.91 13.44 -23.67
CA SER A 18 -23.45 12.38 -22.73
C SER A 18 -22.05 11.89 -23.08
N LEU A 19 -21.75 11.69 -24.36
CA LEU A 19 -20.42 11.29 -24.82
C LEU A 19 -19.39 12.39 -24.54
N ALA A 20 -19.73 13.65 -24.76
CA ALA A 20 -18.83 14.77 -24.47
C ALA A 20 -18.50 14.85 -22.97
N ILE A 21 -19.48 14.66 -22.09
CA ILE A 21 -19.27 14.57 -20.64
C ILE A 21 -18.35 13.39 -20.30
N LEU A 22 -18.62 12.23 -20.86
CA LEU A 22 -17.80 11.04 -20.61
C LEU A 22 -16.34 11.25 -21.01
N ILE A 23 -16.10 11.85 -22.19
CA ILE A 23 -14.74 12.19 -22.65
C ILE A 23 -14.09 13.21 -21.71
N LEU A 24 -14.82 14.23 -21.27
CA LEU A 24 -14.30 15.23 -20.34
C LEU A 24 -13.92 14.59 -19.00
N LEU A 25 -14.79 13.77 -18.42
CA LEU A 25 -14.52 13.08 -17.16
C LEU A 25 -13.32 12.15 -17.28
N THR A 26 -13.29 11.28 -18.30
CA THR A 26 -12.15 10.39 -18.49
C THR A 26 -10.85 11.16 -18.75
N GLY A 27 -10.90 12.28 -19.47
CA GLY A 27 -9.77 13.17 -19.71
C GLY A 27 -9.22 13.78 -18.43
N ILE A 28 -10.09 14.28 -17.53
CA ILE A 28 -9.68 14.80 -16.22
C ILE A 28 -9.06 13.68 -15.37
N ALA A 29 -9.73 12.53 -15.25
CA ALA A 29 -9.22 11.40 -14.47
C ALA A 29 -7.86 10.92 -14.99
N TYR A 30 -7.67 10.86 -16.31
CA TYR A 30 -6.41 10.54 -16.96
C TYR A 30 -5.34 11.62 -16.67
N ALA A 31 -5.70 12.91 -16.70
CA ALA A 31 -4.76 14.00 -16.47
C ALA A 31 -4.29 14.07 -15.02
N VAL A 32 -5.20 13.92 -14.06
CA VAL A 32 -4.88 13.90 -12.63
C VAL A 32 -4.16 12.63 -12.23
N ASP A 33 -4.61 11.47 -12.74
CA ASP A 33 -4.05 10.14 -12.51
C ASP A 33 -3.73 9.86 -11.03
N PRO A 34 -4.70 9.88 -10.13
CA PRO A 34 -4.47 9.83 -8.69
C PRO A 34 -3.84 8.52 -8.20
N TYR A 35 -3.92 7.44 -8.99
CA TYR A 35 -3.36 6.13 -8.63
C TYR A 35 -2.09 5.77 -9.42
N PHE A 36 -1.49 6.74 -10.15
CA PHE A 36 -0.29 6.53 -10.97
C PHE A 36 -0.44 5.42 -12.02
N GLN A 37 -1.64 5.23 -12.55
CA GLN A 37 -1.93 4.12 -13.46
C GLN A 37 -1.34 4.28 -14.86
N PHE A 38 -1.06 5.52 -15.27
CA PHE A 38 -0.60 5.83 -16.63
C PHE A 38 0.82 6.38 -16.68
N ARG A 39 1.35 6.88 -15.56
CA ARG A 39 2.66 7.50 -15.53
C ARG A 39 3.23 7.55 -14.13
N ALA A 40 4.56 7.57 -14.02
CA ALA A 40 5.24 7.98 -12.81
C ALA A 40 4.99 9.48 -12.54
N LYS A 41 4.78 9.84 -11.29
CA LYS A 41 4.69 11.23 -10.85
C LYS A 41 5.89 11.58 -9.99
N ASN A 42 6.49 12.73 -10.28
CA ASN A 42 7.62 13.27 -9.52
C ASN A 42 7.17 14.03 -8.25
N HIS A 43 5.89 13.97 -7.92
CA HIS A 43 5.35 14.61 -6.73
C HIS A 43 4.37 13.67 -6.07
N THR A 44 4.33 13.78 -4.83
CA THR A 44 3.83 12.83 -3.89
C THR A 44 2.50 13.31 -3.35
N TYR A 45 1.41 12.85 -3.95
CA TYR A 45 0.08 12.94 -3.35
C TYR A 45 -0.39 11.53 -3.07
N PHE A 46 0.09 11.02 -1.95
CA PHE A 46 -0.21 9.67 -1.54
C PHE A 46 -1.38 9.69 -0.55
N LEU A 47 -2.46 9.06 -0.90
CA LEU A 47 -3.64 9.02 -0.06
C LEU A 47 -3.95 7.63 0.50
N SER A 48 -3.60 6.59 -0.23
CA SER A 48 -3.88 5.23 0.22
C SER A 48 -3.04 4.21 -0.55
N ALA A 49 -2.18 3.51 0.14
CA ALA A 49 -1.29 2.50 -0.41
C ALA A 49 -2.01 1.47 -1.31
N PRO A 50 -3.14 0.87 -0.92
CA PRO A 50 -3.81 -0.14 -1.75
C PRO A 50 -4.23 0.35 -3.15
N TYR A 51 -4.39 1.66 -3.33
CA TYR A 51 -4.77 2.23 -4.62
C TYR A 51 -3.58 2.58 -5.52
N VAL A 52 -2.48 3.02 -4.93
CA VAL A 52 -1.33 3.52 -5.69
C VAL A 52 -0.27 2.45 -5.97
N ASN A 53 -0.19 1.41 -5.16
CA ASN A 53 0.86 0.39 -5.23
C ASN A 53 1.02 -0.23 -6.63
N ALA A 54 -0.09 -0.59 -7.29
CA ALA A 54 -0.04 -1.17 -8.62
C ALA A 54 0.51 -0.19 -9.68
N GLY A 55 0.14 1.09 -9.56
CA GLY A 55 0.66 2.15 -10.44
C GLY A 55 2.13 2.43 -10.19
N LEU A 56 2.56 2.44 -8.93
CA LEU A 56 3.96 2.60 -8.54
C LEU A 56 4.82 1.49 -9.14
N ILE A 57 4.44 0.24 -8.95
CA ILE A 57 5.14 -0.93 -9.50
C ILE A 57 5.25 -0.84 -11.03
N ARG A 58 4.21 -0.38 -11.71
CA ARG A 58 4.16 -0.33 -13.18
C ARG A 58 4.98 0.79 -13.79
N ASN A 59 4.99 1.96 -13.15
CA ASN A 59 5.39 3.20 -13.81
C ASN A 59 6.63 3.86 -13.19
N HIS A 60 7.15 3.36 -12.07
CA HIS A 60 8.39 3.86 -11.49
C HIS A 60 9.59 3.04 -11.94
N ASP A 61 10.73 3.67 -11.97
CA ASP A 61 12.01 3.01 -12.21
C ASP A 61 12.57 2.53 -10.87
N TYR A 62 12.82 1.24 -10.75
CA TYR A 62 13.39 0.60 -9.56
C TYR A 62 14.02 -0.74 -9.93
N ASP A 63 15.01 -1.18 -9.18
CA ASP A 63 15.62 -2.50 -9.29
C ASP A 63 15.30 -3.40 -8.12
N THR A 64 14.92 -2.81 -7.00
CA THR A 64 14.62 -3.50 -5.73
C THR A 64 13.23 -3.17 -5.24
N LEU A 65 12.37 -4.19 -5.10
CA LEU A 65 11.05 -4.05 -4.54
C LEU A 65 11.06 -4.41 -3.05
N ILE A 66 10.62 -3.48 -2.20
CA ILE A 66 10.42 -3.71 -0.77
C ILE A 66 8.92 -3.80 -0.52
N VAL A 67 8.43 -4.98 -0.09
CA VAL A 67 7.00 -5.22 0.09
C VAL A 67 6.68 -5.74 1.48
N GLY A 68 5.57 -5.25 2.06
CA GLY A 68 5.13 -5.71 3.37
C GLY A 68 3.97 -4.93 3.96
N SER A 69 3.68 -5.19 5.21
CA SER A 69 2.67 -4.46 5.98
C SER A 69 3.15 -3.03 6.31
N CYS A 70 2.34 -2.28 7.06
CA CYS A 70 2.72 -0.93 7.54
C CYS A 70 4.02 -0.90 8.36
N MET A 71 4.58 -2.04 8.75
CA MET A 71 5.86 -2.11 9.45
C MET A 71 7.03 -1.60 8.60
N ILE A 72 6.97 -1.76 7.28
CA ILE A 72 7.99 -1.22 6.37
C ILE A 72 7.83 0.29 6.10
N GLY A 73 6.71 0.88 6.51
CA GLY A 73 6.47 2.30 6.36
C GLY A 73 7.57 3.19 6.93
N ASN A 74 8.27 2.68 7.95
CA ASN A 74 9.37 3.38 8.61
C ASN A 74 10.76 3.11 8.01
N PHE A 75 10.87 2.28 6.98
CA PHE A 75 12.15 2.03 6.34
C PHE A 75 12.61 3.27 5.59
N ASN A 76 13.86 3.65 5.83
CA ASN A 76 14.50 4.77 5.16
C ASN A 76 15.10 4.30 3.83
N MET A 77 14.49 4.71 2.71
CA MET A 77 14.91 4.30 1.37
C MET A 77 16.27 4.90 0.96
N ASP A 78 16.62 6.08 1.48
CA ASP A 78 17.94 6.67 1.19
C ASP A 78 19.07 5.78 1.74
N ARG A 79 18.87 5.17 2.90
CA ARG A 79 19.84 4.20 3.41
C ARG A 79 19.97 2.95 2.53
N PHE A 80 18.88 2.48 1.95
CA PHE A 80 18.96 1.37 0.98
C PHE A 80 19.77 1.78 -0.25
N ARG A 81 19.58 3.00 -0.76
CA ARG A 81 20.38 3.54 -1.86
C ARG A 81 21.85 3.65 -1.49
N GLU A 82 22.15 4.22 -0.33
CA GLU A 82 23.52 4.48 0.12
C GLU A 82 24.29 3.20 0.47
N GLU A 83 23.66 2.30 1.21
CA GLU A 83 24.33 1.13 1.79
C GLU A 83 24.29 -0.09 0.87
N LEU A 84 23.20 -0.29 0.11
CA LEU A 84 23.02 -1.43 -0.77
C LEU A 84 23.24 -1.10 -2.25
N HIS A 85 23.36 0.18 -2.59
CA HIS A 85 23.55 0.67 -3.97
C HIS A 85 22.44 0.20 -4.92
N VAL A 86 21.19 0.26 -4.45
CA VAL A 86 19.97 -0.16 -5.16
C VAL A 86 19.03 1.02 -5.35
N GLU A 87 18.12 0.93 -6.31
CA GLU A 87 17.00 1.86 -6.43
C GLU A 87 15.71 1.20 -5.88
N PRO A 88 15.36 1.46 -4.62
CA PRO A 88 14.27 0.77 -3.96
C PRO A 88 12.91 1.37 -4.27
N LEU A 89 11.90 0.53 -4.48
CA LEU A 89 10.49 0.91 -4.44
C LEU A 89 9.82 0.24 -3.24
N LYS A 90 9.20 1.04 -2.38
CA LYS A 90 8.46 0.56 -1.23
C LYS A 90 6.98 0.40 -1.57
N VAL A 91 6.45 -0.79 -1.34
CA VAL A 91 5.04 -1.17 -1.55
C VAL A 91 4.47 -1.69 -0.24
N GLU A 92 3.68 -0.87 0.42
CA GLU A 92 3.12 -1.19 1.72
C GLU A 92 1.60 -1.11 1.74
N SER A 93 0.98 -1.78 2.70
CA SER A 93 -0.41 -1.52 3.09
C SER A 93 -0.64 -1.93 4.53
N GLY A 94 -1.42 -1.15 5.25
CA GLY A 94 -1.83 -1.50 6.61
C GLY A 94 -2.56 -2.84 6.64
N GLY A 95 -2.04 -3.80 7.43
CA GLY A 95 -2.61 -5.14 7.54
C GLY A 95 -2.46 -6.03 6.30
N MET A 96 -1.52 -5.71 5.41
CA MET A 96 -1.26 -6.57 4.24
C MET A 96 -0.72 -7.93 4.70
N GLY A 97 -1.51 -8.95 4.43
CA GLY A 97 -1.17 -10.34 4.74
C GLY A 97 -0.44 -11.04 3.60
N PRO A 98 -0.16 -12.35 3.78
CA PRO A 98 0.63 -13.15 2.83
C PRO A 98 0.13 -13.09 1.39
N ASN A 99 -1.18 -13.24 1.16
CA ASN A 99 -1.74 -13.22 -0.20
C ASN A 99 -1.58 -11.85 -0.88
N GLY A 100 -1.71 -10.76 -0.12
CA GLY A 100 -1.47 -9.40 -0.63
C GLY A 100 0.00 -9.18 -1.02
N ILE A 101 0.92 -9.66 -0.19
CA ILE A 101 2.36 -9.60 -0.46
C ILE A 101 2.68 -10.42 -1.71
N ALA A 102 2.21 -11.68 -1.80
CA ALA A 102 2.42 -12.54 -2.95
C ALA A 102 1.84 -11.94 -4.24
N ALA A 103 0.65 -11.32 -4.17
CA ALA A 103 0.04 -10.66 -5.32
C ALA A 103 0.91 -9.53 -5.88
N TYR A 104 1.47 -8.67 -5.02
CA TYR A 104 2.36 -7.59 -5.48
C TYR A 104 3.71 -8.11 -5.97
N LEU A 105 4.28 -9.15 -5.34
CA LEU A 105 5.50 -9.78 -5.80
C LEU A 105 5.34 -10.35 -7.21
N ASN A 106 4.30 -11.16 -7.43
CA ASN A 106 4.02 -11.75 -8.72
C ASN A 106 3.67 -10.70 -9.79
N TYR A 107 2.99 -9.63 -9.38
CA TYR A 107 2.71 -8.52 -10.28
C TYR A 107 4.00 -7.82 -10.73
N ALA A 108 4.91 -7.53 -9.81
CA ALA A 108 6.20 -6.92 -10.13
C ALA A 108 7.08 -7.86 -10.97
N ALA A 109 7.10 -9.15 -10.64
CA ALA A 109 7.78 -10.18 -11.44
C ALA A 109 7.27 -10.23 -12.88
N GLY A 110 5.94 -10.12 -13.07
CA GLY A 110 5.32 -10.08 -14.40
C GLY A 110 5.65 -8.83 -15.21
N ILE A 111 6.02 -7.71 -14.55
CA ILE A 111 6.50 -6.49 -15.21
C ILE A 111 8.00 -6.61 -15.54
N GLY A 112 8.77 -7.31 -14.69
CA GLY A 112 10.17 -7.61 -14.93
C GLY A 112 11.14 -6.46 -14.69
N THR A 113 10.73 -5.42 -13.92
CA THR A 113 11.61 -4.28 -13.59
C THR A 113 12.53 -4.63 -12.42
N ALA A 114 12.00 -5.28 -11.38
CA ALA A 114 12.78 -5.66 -10.20
C ALA A 114 13.63 -6.91 -10.45
N SER A 115 14.88 -6.86 -9.97
CA SER A 115 15.77 -8.01 -9.87
C SER A 115 15.98 -8.49 -8.43
N GLN A 116 15.57 -7.66 -7.46
CA GLN A 116 15.71 -7.93 -6.03
C GLN A 116 14.37 -7.67 -5.32
N TYR A 117 14.06 -8.52 -4.38
CA TYR A 117 12.83 -8.47 -3.59
C TYR A 117 13.16 -8.55 -2.11
N ILE A 118 12.77 -7.55 -1.34
CA ILE A 118 12.89 -7.53 0.12
C ILE A 118 11.49 -7.67 0.69
N VAL A 119 11.23 -8.78 1.33
CA VAL A 119 9.91 -9.18 1.79
C VAL A 119 9.84 -9.08 3.30
N ASN A 120 8.97 -8.24 3.81
CA ASN A 120 8.73 -8.13 5.23
C ASN A 120 7.70 -9.17 5.69
N ILE A 121 8.12 -10.04 6.58
CA ILE A 121 7.27 -11.03 7.24
C ILE A 121 6.81 -10.46 8.59
N ASP A 122 5.62 -9.91 8.59
CA ASP A 122 4.97 -9.40 9.79
C ASP A 122 4.13 -10.49 10.44
N LEU A 123 4.56 -10.99 11.59
CA LEU A 123 3.89 -12.08 12.30
C LEU A 123 2.42 -11.75 12.59
N ALA A 124 2.09 -10.50 12.94
CA ALA A 124 0.72 -10.10 13.21
C ALA A 124 -0.16 -10.23 11.97
N SER A 125 0.36 -9.85 10.79
CA SER A 125 -0.35 -9.98 9.51
C SER A 125 -0.55 -11.44 9.10
N PHE A 126 0.38 -12.32 9.44
CA PHE A 126 0.25 -13.77 9.18
C PHE A 126 -0.70 -14.47 10.15
N GLN A 127 -0.93 -13.91 11.32
CA GLN A 127 -1.89 -14.46 12.31
C GLN A 127 -3.33 -14.08 12.02
N SER A 128 -3.56 -12.89 11.46
CA SER A 128 -4.91 -12.36 11.21
C SER A 128 -5.59 -13.09 10.05
N GLU A 129 -6.92 -13.05 10.03
CA GLU A 129 -7.68 -13.37 8.82
C GLU A 129 -7.40 -12.29 7.77
N GLU A 130 -7.15 -12.74 6.54
CA GLU A 130 -6.82 -11.81 5.48
C GLU A 130 -8.03 -10.97 5.07
N THR A 131 -7.88 -9.67 5.21
CA THR A 131 -8.74 -8.74 4.49
C THR A 131 -8.11 -8.45 3.12
N PRO A 132 -8.89 -8.47 2.03
CA PRO A 132 -8.37 -8.13 0.71
C PRO A 132 -7.92 -6.66 0.70
N VAL A 133 -6.62 -6.45 0.71
CA VAL A 133 -6.00 -5.11 0.68
C VAL A 133 -5.54 -4.74 -0.72
N VAL A 134 -5.73 -5.65 -1.66
CA VAL A 134 -5.24 -5.50 -3.04
C VAL A 134 -6.40 -5.19 -3.98
N ASN A 135 -6.27 -4.08 -4.69
CA ASN A 135 -7.20 -3.73 -5.76
C ASN A 135 -6.76 -4.39 -7.08
N GLU A 136 -7.06 -5.67 -7.25
CA GLU A 136 -6.62 -6.47 -8.41
C GLU A 136 -6.92 -5.82 -9.77
N HIS A 137 -8.03 -5.08 -9.89
CA HIS A 137 -8.35 -4.42 -11.15
C HIS A 137 -7.34 -3.33 -11.53
N LEU A 138 -6.61 -2.76 -10.57
CA LEU A 138 -5.56 -1.78 -10.83
C LEU A 138 -4.27 -2.44 -11.34
N MET A 139 -4.09 -3.75 -11.13
CA MET A 139 -2.98 -4.52 -11.69
C MET A 139 -3.22 -4.89 -13.17
N LYS A 140 -4.45 -4.77 -13.65
CA LYS A 140 -4.83 -5.11 -15.03
C LYS A 140 -4.73 -3.90 -15.95
N THR A 141 -4.44 -4.15 -17.23
CA THR A 141 -4.29 -3.09 -18.25
C THR A 141 -5.39 -3.15 -19.32
N ASP A 142 -6.35 -4.07 -19.18
CA ASP A 142 -7.48 -4.21 -20.10
C ASP A 142 -8.41 -3.00 -20.06
N LEU A 143 -9.20 -2.83 -21.11
CA LEU A 143 -10.08 -1.68 -21.28
C LEU A 143 -11.12 -1.55 -20.15
N LEU A 144 -11.67 -2.67 -19.68
CA LEU A 144 -12.69 -2.66 -18.63
C LEU A 144 -12.10 -2.19 -17.29
N SER A 145 -10.90 -2.68 -16.94
CA SER A 145 -10.16 -2.28 -15.73
C SER A 145 -9.78 -0.80 -15.77
N ARG A 146 -9.32 -0.31 -16.92
CA ARG A 146 -9.05 1.13 -17.14
C ARG A 146 -10.32 1.98 -17.06
N ALA A 147 -11.42 1.54 -17.65
CA ALA A 147 -12.70 2.23 -17.56
C ALA A 147 -13.21 2.26 -16.11
N LYS A 148 -13.08 1.15 -15.37
CA LYS A 148 -13.42 1.08 -13.94
C LYS A 148 -12.60 2.05 -13.11
N TYR A 149 -11.31 2.22 -13.41
CA TYR A 149 -10.48 3.22 -12.77
C TYR A 149 -10.91 4.65 -13.12
N LEU A 150 -10.99 4.98 -14.42
CA LEU A 150 -11.25 6.35 -14.89
C LEU A 150 -12.63 6.88 -14.51
N LEU A 151 -13.63 5.99 -14.39
CA LEU A 151 -15.02 6.33 -14.09
C LEU A 151 -15.46 5.86 -12.70
N GLY A 152 -14.55 5.29 -11.91
CA GLY A 152 -14.85 4.74 -10.60
C GLY A 152 -15.27 5.80 -9.59
N TYR A 153 -16.21 5.43 -8.71
CA TYR A 153 -16.69 6.29 -7.62
C TYR A 153 -15.52 6.80 -6.75
N GLU A 154 -14.63 5.91 -6.33
CA GLU A 154 -13.47 6.27 -5.50
C GLU A 154 -12.58 7.31 -6.19
N THR A 155 -12.30 7.13 -7.48
CA THR A 155 -11.49 8.07 -8.27
C THR A 155 -12.12 9.46 -8.25
N TRP A 156 -13.42 9.55 -8.50
CA TRP A 156 -14.11 10.85 -8.68
C TRP A 156 -14.51 11.53 -7.38
N PHE A 157 -14.96 10.80 -6.39
CA PHE A 157 -15.52 11.40 -5.18
C PHE A 157 -14.57 11.39 -3.98
N ARG A 158 -13.47 10.68 -4.09
CA ARG A 158 -12.48 10.60 -3.01
C ARG A 158 -11.12 11.16 -3.39
N PHE A 159 -10.55 10.72 -4.51
CA PHE A 159 -9.15 11.04 -4.83
C PHE A 159 -8.97 12.29 -5.68
N ILE A 160 -9.69 12.45 -6.78
CA ILE A 160 -9.56 13.65 -7.64
C ILE A 160 -9.81 14.96 -6.86
N PRO A 161 -10.86 15.09 -6.04
CA PRO A 161 -11.09 16.32 -5.29
C PRO A 161 -9.95 16.64 -4.31
N VAL A 162 -9.39 15.62 -3.67
CA VAL A 162 -8.27 15.80 -2.73
C VAL A 162 -7.00 16.19 -3.47
N ASP A 163 -6.65 15.49 -4.56
CA ASP A 163 -5.47 15.82 -5.37
C ASP A 163 -5.57 17.22 -5.98
N CYS A 164 -6.73 17.59 -6.51
CA CYS A 164 -6.97 18.95 -7.01
C CYS A 164 -6.86 20.01 -5.90
N GLY A 165 -7.39 19.70 -4.71
CA GLY A 165 -7.27 20.57 -3.54
C GLY A 165 -5.84 20.75 -3.08
N LEU A 166 -5.05 19.68 -3.08
CA LEU A 166 -3.62 19.71 -2.73
C LEU A 166 -2.80 20.49 -3.78
N LEU A 167 -3.09 20.29 -5.06
CA LEU A 167 -2.45 21.04 -6.16
C LEU A 167 -2.76 22.53 -6.05
N LEU A 168 -4.01 22.90 -5.77
CA LEU A 168 -4.41 24.29 -5.56
C LEU A 168 -3.72 24.88 -4.33
N TYR A 169 -3.70 24.16 -3.20
CA TYR A 169 -3.02 24.60 -1.99
C TYR A 169 -1.53 24.87 -2.25
N LYS A 170 -0.86 24.00 -3.00
CA LYS A 170 0.53 24.20 -3.40
C LYS A 170 0.69 25.41 -4.32
N ALA A 171 -0.23 25.60 -5.27
CA ALA A 171 -0.19 26.73 -6.21
C ALA A 171 -0.30 28.10 -5.53
N ILE A 172 -1.02 28.18 -4.40
CA ILE A 172 -1.14 29.41 -3.58
C ILE A 172 -0.03 29.55 -2.51
N GLY A 173 1.04 28.76 -2.61
CA GLY A 173 2.20 28.85 -1.71
C GLY A 173 2.07 28.05 -0.42
N GLY A 174 1.10 27.15 -0.33
CA GLY A 174 0.95 26.23 0.80
C GLY A 174 2.11 25.26 0.91
N ASN A 175 2.50 24.93 2.14
CA ASN A 175 3.61 24.05 2.44
C ASN A 175 3.12 22.76 3.10
N PHE A 176 3.62 21.60 2.62
CA PHE A 176 3.26 20.27 3.10
C PHE A 176 4.26 19.72 4.12
N THR A 177 5.24 20.50 4.55
CA THR A 177 6.37 20.02 5.37
C THR A 177 6.04 19.77 6.84
N SER A 178 4.84 20.08 7.29
CA SER A 178 4.47 19.86 8.68
C SER A 178 3.07 19.26 8.88
N GLY A 179 2.92 18.44 9.92
CA GLY A 179 1.66 17.91 10.39
C GLY A 179 1.08 16.74 9.61
N LYS A 180 -0.20 16.46 9.86
CA LYS A 180 -0.90 15.29 9.27
C LYS A 180 -0.96 15.29 7.74
N LEU A 181 -0.84 16.45 7.11
CA LEU A 181 -0.88 16.58 5.66
C LEU A 181 0.43 16.11 5.04
N ALA A 182 1.58 16.48 5.61
CA ALA A 182 2.89 16.00 5.18
C ALA A 182 3.00 14.47 5.25
N GLN A 183 2.41 13.87 6.28
CA GLN A 183 2.38 12.41 6.45
C GLN A 183 1.58 11.67 5.38
N ARG A 184 0.68 12.34 4.67
CA ARG A 184 -0.19 11.74 3.65
C ARG A 184 0.20 12.06 2.23
N THR A 185 1.15 12.98 2.06
CA THR A 185 1.51 13.51 0.74
C THR A 185 2.87 13.05 0.25
N SER A 186 3.61 12.30 1.06
CA SER A 186 4.94 11.85 0.72
C SER A 186 4.93 10.36 0.37
N ILE A 187 5.20 10.05 -0.89
CA ILE A 187 5.74 8.73 -1.30
C ILE A 187 7.20 8.66 -0.84
N ASP A 188 7.72 9.78 -0.45
CA ASP A 188 9.07 9.84 0.05
C ASP A 188 9.11 9.04 1.35
N GLU A 189 9.55 8.21 1.18
CA GLU A 189 9.97 6.94 1.59
C GLU A 189 10.81 7.02 2.84
N ASN A 190 11.31 8.17 3.18
CA ASN A 190 12.15 8.43 4.34
C ASN A 190 11.35 8.66 5.63
N GLY A 191 10.13 8.14 5.63
CA GLY A 191 9.33 8.13 6.81
C GLY A 191 8.54 9.42 7.01
N ALA A 192 7.48 9.54 6.25
CA ALA A 192 6.36 10.38 6.60
C ALA A 192 5.77 10.07 7.99
N TRP A 193 6.26 9.05 8.65
CA TRP A 193 5.98 8.76 10.02
C TRP A 193 7.01 9.48 10.88
N ASN A 194 6.63 10.61 11.42
CA ASN A 194 7.42 11.22 12.48
C ASN A 194 7.34 10.30 13.71
N LEU A 195 8.29 9.37 13.77
CA LEU A 195 8.38 8.35 14.80
C LEU A 195 8.44 8.95 16.20
N SER A 196 9.07 10.14 16.35
CA SER A 196 9.19 10.79 17.63
C SER A 196 7.85 11.31 18.16
N GLU A 197 6.98 11.79 17.29
CA GLU A 197 5.68 12.32 17.71
C GLU A 197 4.60 11.24 17.87
N ARG A 198 4.68 10.16 17.11
CA ARG A 198 3.63 9.13 17.11
C ARG A 198 4.03 7.84 17.81
N PHE A 199 5.29 7.48 17.76
CA PHE A 199 5.84 6.23 18.27
C PHE A 199 7.06 6.43 19.17
N GLY A 200 7.33 7.65 19.65
CA GLY A 200 8.36 7.89 20.65
C GLY A 200 8.16 6.96 21.84
N ALA A 201 9.23 6.46 22.42
CA ALA A 201 9.20 5.48 23.51
C ALA A 201 8.23 5.89 24.63
N ASP A 202 8.18 7.18 24.94
CA ASP A 202 7.29 7.72 25.97
C ASP A 202 5.81 7.69 25.59
N ILE A 203 5.49 7.84 24.30
CA ILE A 203 4.12 7.80 23.82
C ILE A 203 3.62 6.36 23.79
N VAL A 204 4.45 5.44 23.29
CA VAL A 204 4.13 4.01 23.27
C VAL A 204 3.94 3.50 24.69
N LEU A 205 4.84 3.86 25.60
CA LEU A 205 4.75 3.46 27.02
C LEU A 205 3.50 4.03 27.68
N ARG A 206 3.22 5.34 27.52
CA ARG A 206 2.01 5.97 28.06
C ARG A 206 0.73 5.36 27.53
N ASN A 207 0.66 5.13 26.22
CA ASN A 207 -0.52 4.52 25.61
C ASN A 207 -0.74 3.09 26.11
N ARG A 208 0.35 2.35 26.32
CA ARG A 208 0.26 1.00 26.87
C ARG A 208 -0.19 0.99 28.33
N LEU A 209 0.35 1.88 29.15
CA LEU A 209 -0.06 2.03 30.54
C LEU A 209 -1.50 2.52 30.67
N ALA A 210 -1.93 3.44 29.78
CA ALA A 210 -3.29 3.98 29.79
C ALA A 210 -4.35 2.98 29.31
N ASN A 211 -4.01 2.16 28.32
CA ASN A 211 -4.99 1.29 27.67
C ASN A 211 -5.04 -0.13 28.23
N GLN A 212 -4.23 -0.44 29.28
CA GLN A 212 -4.16 -1.80 29.84
C GLN A 212 -4.45 -2.83 28.76
N TYR A 213 -3.53 -3.02 27.82
CA TYR A 213 -3.77 -3.97 26.73
C TYR A 213 -4.15 -5.30 27.35
N GLU A 214 -5.43 -5.61 27.33
CA GLU A 214 -5.89 -6.96 27.52
C GLU A 214 -5.20 -7.77 26.44
N VAL A 215 -4.30 -8.62 26.86
CA VAL A 215 -3.74 -9.65 26.00
C VAL A 215 -4.95 -10.47 25.59
N SER A 216 -5.48 -10.17 24.40
CA SER A 216 -6.51 -11.02 23.82
C SER A 216 -5.92 -12.43 23.86
N SER A 217 -6.59 -13.34 24.54
CA SER A 217 -6.17 -14.72 24.66
C SER A 217 -6.03 -15.28 23.25
N VAL A 218 -4.80 -15.26 22.73
CA VAL A 218 -4.51 -15.88 21.44
C VAL A 218 -4.74 -17.35 21.65
N ASN A 219 -5.68 -17.93 20.91
CA ASN A 219 -5.86 -19.38 20.91
C ASN A 219 -4.59 -20.02 20.33
N LEU A 220 -3.78 -20.56 21.22
CA LEU A 220 -2.47 -21.15 20.87
C LEU A 220 -2.60 -22.56 20.34
N ASP A 221 -3.77 -23.19 20.54
CA ASP A 221 -4.00 -24.54 20.06
C ASP A 221 -3.89 -24.56 18.53
N GLY A 222 -2.92 -25.28 18.02
CA GLY A 222 -2.62 -25.35 16.59
C GLY A 222 -2.10 -24.05 15.95
N LEU A 223 -1.68 -23.02 16.73
CA LEU A 223 -1.10 -21.79 16.16
C LEU A 223 0.13 -22.07 15.31
N HIS A 224 1.01 -22.91 15.78
CA HIS A 224 2.22 -23.33 15.08
C HIS A 224 1.88 -23.97 13.72
N GLU A 225 0.97 -24.93 13.70
CA GLU A 225 0.54 -25.59 12.45
C GLU A 225 -0.15 -24.63 11.49
N ARG A 226 -1.01 -23.74 12.00
CA ARG A 226 -1.65 -22.71 11.16
C ARG A 226 -0.64 -21.74 10.57
N MET A 227 0.36 -21.32 11.34
CA MET A 227 1.42 -20.43 10.87
C MET A 227 2.28 -21.10 9.80
N HIS A 228 2.70 -22.34 10.03
CA HIS A 228 3.43 -23.11 9.03
C HIS A 228 2.63 -23.28 7.76
N GLY A 229 1.37 -23.68 7.85
CA GLY A 229 0.51 -23.81 6.66
C GLY A 229 0.35 -22.51 5.88
N LYS A 230 0.25 -21.36 6.57
CA LYS A 230 0.19 -20.05 5.90
C LYS A 230 1.52 -19.66 5.24
N ILE A 231 2.64 -19.95 5.90
CA ILE A 231 3.97 -19.68 5.34
C ILE A 231 4.21 -20.57 4.12
N ASP A 232 3.91 -21.85 4.20
CA ASP A 232 4.06 -22.79 3.09
C ASP A 232 3.20 -22.38 1.89
N LEU A 233 1.93 -22.00 2.15
CA LEU A 233 1.04 -21.50 1.12
C LEU A 233 1.60 -20.20 0.50
N PHE A 234 2.05 -19.26 1.31
CA PHE A 234 2.65 -18.02 0.86
C PHE A 234 3.87 -18.27 -0.03
N LEU A 235 4.80 -19.08 0.42
CA LEU A 235 6.00 -19.43 -0.35
C LEU A 235 5.65 -20.13 -1.66
N SER A 236 4.64 -20.98 -1.67
CA SER A 236 4.18 -21.66 -2.88
C SER A 236 3.57 -20.75 -3.94
N GLN A 237 3.13 -19.55 -3.55
CA GLN A 237 2.55 -18.54 -4.45
C GLN A 237 3.60 -17.65 -5.12
N ILE A 238 4.86 -17.64 -4.66
CA ILE A 238 5.91 -16.75 -5.14
C ILE A 238 6.70 -17.40 -6.27
N ASP A 239 6.90 -16.66 -7.34
CA ASP A 239 7.83 -17.05 -8.40
C ASP A 239 9.26 -16.65 -8.04
N PHE A 240 9.98 -17.57 -7.40
CA PHE A 240 11.38 -17.36 -7.00
C PHE A 240 12.37 -17.32 -8.17
N THR A 241 11.93 -17.60 -9.38
CA THR A 241 12.80 -17.51 -10.57
C THR A 241 12.94 -16.08 -11.07
N SER A 242 12.10 -15.17 -10.60
CA SER A 242 12.04 -13.78 -11.05
C SER A 242 13.19 -12.89 -10.52
N GLY A 243 13.96 -13.34 -9.52
CA GLY A 243 15.06 -12.56 -8.95
C GLY A 243 15.58 -13.08 -7.63
N SER A 244 16.31 -12.24 -6.92
CA SER A 244 16.85 -12.54 -5.58
C SER A 244 15.88 -12.10 -4.50
N PHE A 245 15.64 -12.93 -3.49
CA PHE A 245 14.71 -12.66 -2.39
C PHE A 245 15.43 -12.59 -1.05
N ALA A 246 15.12 -11.57 -0.26
CA ALA A 246 15.52 -11.42 1.12
C ALA A 246 14.26 -11.29 1.99
N PHE A 247 14.12 -12.18 2.98
CA PHE A 247 13.03 -12.11 3.93
C PHE A 247 13.52 -11.46 5.22
N ILE A 248 12.78 -10.46 5.69
CA ILE A 248 13.10 -9.74 6.90
C ILE A 248 11.95 -9.82 7.90
N PHE A 249 12.32 -10.06 9.14
CA PHE A 249 11.40 -10.04 10.27
C PHE A 249 11.62 -8.73 11.02
N PRO A 250 10.60 -7.85 11.13
CA PRO A 250 10.76 -6.59 11.83
C PRO A 250 11.02 -6.86 13.31
N PRO A 251 11.91 -6.09 13.95
CA PRO A 251 12.12 -6.20 15.38
C PRO A 251 10.90 -5.69 16.13
N TYR A 252 10.18 -6.58 16.76
CA TYR A 252 9.13 -6.20 17.69
C TYR A 252 9.71 -5.76 19.03
N SER A 253 9.06 -4.77 19.66
CA SER A 253 9.50 -4.29 20.97
C SER A 253 9.40 -5.40 22.04
N THR A 254 10.23 -5.30 23.08
CA THR A 254 10.13 -6.19 24.24
C THR A 254 8.75 -6.15 24.90
N LEU A 255 8.07 -4.99 24.79
CA LEU A 255 6.69 -4.83 25.27
C LEU A 255 5.68 -5.64 24.44
N TYR A 256 5.88 -5.79 23.14
CA TYR A 256 5.08 -6.68 22.30
C TYR A 256 5.25 -8.13 22.77
N TRP A 257 6.51 -8.57 22.92
CA TRP A 257 6.81 -9.92 23.37
C TRP A 257 6.35 -10.22 24.79
N SER A 258 6.36 -9.23 25.69
CA SER A 258 5.87 -9.41 27.07
C SER A 258 4.36 -9.76 27.11
N GLY A 259 3.61 -9.38 26.10
CA GLY A 259 2.22 -9.79 25.96
C GLY A 259 2.05 -11.30 25.71
N PHE A 260 3.10 -11.97 25.28
CA PHE A 260 3.13 -13.44 25.05
C PHE A 260 3.87 -14.18 26.17
N SER A 261 4.21 -13.53 27.28
CA SER A 261 5.00 -14.10 28.39
C SER A 261 4.36 -15.32 29.08
N THR A 262 3.07 -15.54 28.87
CA THR A 262 2.35 -16.73 29.36
C THR A 262 2.56 -17.97 28.50
N LEU A 263 3.32 -17.85 27.40
CA LEU A 263 3.58 -18.97 26.50
C LEU A 263 4.73 -19.83 27.00
N PRO A 264 4.60 -21.16 27.06
CA PRO A 264 5.62 -22.05 27.60
C PRO A 264 7.01 -21.94 26.93
N TRP A 265 7.04 -21.53 25.67
CA TRP A 265 8.25 -21.41 24.85
C TRP A 265 8.95 -20.04 24.98
N TYR A 266 8.29 -19.01 25.53
CA TYR A 266 8.92 -17.72 25.79
C TYR A 266 10.08 -17.84 26.82
N PHE A 267 10.02 -18.82 27.71
CA PHE A 267 11.02 -19.06 28.73
C PHE A 267 12.24 -19.87 28.23
N SER A 268 12.24 -20.39 27.03
CA SER A 268 13.37 -21.14 26.46
C SER A 268 14.53 -20.26 25.97
N GLY A 269 14.41 -18.94 26.10
CA GLY A 269 15.54 -17.98 25.96
C GLY A 269 16.04 -17.72 24.55
N ASN A 270 15.36 -18.24 23.50
CA ASN A 270 15.78 -17.98 22.13
C ASN A 270 14.63 -17.70 21.18
N PRO A 271 14.18 -16.42 21.06
CA PRO A 271 13.09 -16.05 20.17
C PRO A 271 13.40 -16.27 18.67
N LEU A 272 14.68 -16.40 18.30
CA LEU A 272 15.11 -16.65 16.92
C LEU A 272 15.00 -18.13 16.52
N MET A 273 14.88 -19.07 17.47
CA MET A 273 14.72 -20.50 17.15
C MET A 273 13.31 -20.92 16.76
N MET A 274 12.35 -20.00 16.75
CA MET A 274 10.95 -20.32 16.44
C MET A 274 10.58 -20.23 14.97
N ILE A 275 11.49 -19.79 14.12
CA ILE A 275 11.17 -19.47 12.72
C ILE A 275 12.01 -20.33 11.76
N LEU A 276 12.86 -21.18 12.28
CA LEU A 276 13.55 -22.22 11.55
C LEU A 276 13.00 -23.58 11.95
#